data_4627a4a6025b7e0b3f0597138349fbc0
#
_entry.id   4627a4a6025b7e0b3f0597138349fbc0
#
_cell.length_a   1.000
_cell.length_b   1.000
_cell.length_c   1.000
_cell.angle_alpha   90.00
_cell.angle_beta   90.00
_cell.angle_gamma   90.00
#
_symmetry.space_group_name_H-M   'P 1'
#
loop_
_entity.id
_entity.type
_entity.pdbx_description
1 polymer ?
#
loop_
_entity_poly.entity_id
_entity_poly.type
_entity_poly.pdbx_seq_one_letter_code
_entity_poly.pdbx_strand_id
1 'polypeptide(L)'
;MTVVHIVLFKFKEEVDESHRQTFAKELKTLKDLPCVKDQRLIVGGPSITDPIARSKGFQVALLSFHPDAAALVEYQASSEHHRVTSQYLWPFAEDVTRYDFEVNQEDECMLNFMPMGNKL
;
A
#
# COMPACT_ATOMS: atom_id res chain seq x y z
N MET A 1 -5.72 -16.41 -8.10
CA MET A 1 -6.74 -15.52 -7.53
C MET A 1 -6.09 -14.23 -7.09
N THR A 2 -6.83 -13.14 -7.18
CA THR A 2 -6.32 -11.83 -6.78
C THR A 2 -5.89 -11.82 -5.33
N VAL A 3 -4.76 -11.19 -5.07
CA VAL A 3 -4.24 -11.00 -3.71
C VAL A 3 -4.41 -9.53 -3.34
N VAL A 4 -4.92 -9.29 -2.15
CA VAL A 4 -4.99 -7.96 -1.55
C VAL A 4 -3.84 -7.83 -0.56
N HIS A 5 -3.09 -6.74 -0.69
CA HIS A 5 -1.94 -6.44 0.15
C HIS A 5 -2.23 -5.16 0.91
N ILE A 6 -2.24 -5.23 2.22
CA ILE A 6 -2.53 -4.08 3.09
C ILE A 6 -1.34 -3.86 4.00
N VAL A 7 -0.87 -2.62 4.08
CA VAL A 7 0.20 -2.27 5.01
C VAL A 7 -0.17 -0.98 5.74
N LEU A 8 0.03 -0.99 7.04
CA LEU A 8 -0.14 0.18 7.88
C LEU A 8 1.22 0.61 8.39
N PHE A 9 1.51 1.91 8.32
CA PHE A 9 2.81 2.46 8.67
C PHE A 9 2.68 3.42 9.83
N LYS A 10 3.54 3.25 10.83
CA LYS A 10 3.64 4.14 11.96
C LYS A 10 5.05 4.69 12.01
N PHE A 11 5.19 6.00 12.01
CA PHE A 11 6.49 6.66 12.02
C PHE A 11 6.88 7.06 13.43
N LYS A 12 8.18 7.19 13.65
CA LYS A 12 8.70 7.70 14.92
C LYS A 12 8.17 9.10 15.15
N GLU A 13 8.02 9.47 16.42
CA GLU A 13 7.41 10.73 16.80
C GLU A 13 8.10 11.94 16.18
N GLU A 14 9.41 11.90 16.02
CA GLU A 14 10.18 13.02 15.46
C GLU A 14 10.04 13.19 13.96
N VAL A 15 9.43 12.20 13.27
CA VAL A 15 9.23 12.27 11.81
C VAL A 15 8.04 13.20 11.53
N ASP A 16 8.28 14.24 10.71
CA ASP A 16 7.25 15.23 10.45
C ASP A 16 6.30 14.82 9.33
N GLU A 17 5.25 15.62 9.17
CA GLU A 17 4.24 15.37 8.15
C GLU A 17 4.81 15.46 6.73
N SER A 18 5.77 16.35 6.53
CA SER A 18 6.41 16.51 5.22
C SER A 18 7.07 15.22 4.76
N HIS A 19 7.75 14.53 5.68
CA HIS A 19 8.37 13.24 5.36
C HIS A 19 7.31 12.19 5.02
N ARG A 20 6.22 12.15 5.80
CA ARG A 20 5.15 11.18 5.54
C ARG A 20 4.49 11.42 4.19
N GLN A 21 4.32 12.67 3.80
CA GLN A 21 3.77 13.02 2.48
C GLN A 21 4.71 12.60 1.36
N THR A 22 6.01 12.80 1.54
CA THR A 22 7.01 12.38 0.56
C THR A 22 7.02 10.86 0.43
N PHE A 23 6.98 10.15 1.55
CA PHE A 23 6.90 8.69 1.53
C PHE A 23 5.67 8.22 0.76
N ALA A 24 4.51 8.79 1.04
CA ALA A 24 3.28 8.42 0.37
C ALA A 24 3.37 8.65 -1.14
N LYS A 25 3.95 9.77 -1.55
CA LYS A 25 4.13 10.09 -2.96
C LYS A 25 5.04 9.09 -3.65
N GLU A 26 6.16 8.76 -3.02
CA GLU A 26 7.10 7.78 -3.59
C GLU A 26 6.50 6.39 -3.63
N LEU A 27 5.75 6.02 -2.60
CA LEU A 27 5.08 4.72 -2.54
C LEU A 27 4.06 4.55 -3.66
N LYS A 28 3.36 5.63 -4.03
CA LYS A 28 2.38 5.61 -5.12
C LYS A 28 3.00 5.28 -6.47
N THR A 29 4.29 5.55 -6.67
CA THR A 29 4.96 5.24 -7.94
C THR A 29 5.00 3.74 -8.21
N LEU A 30 4.85 2.91 -7.17
CA LEU A 30 4.92 1.46 -7.32
C LEU A 30 3.73 0.88 -8.07
N LYS A 31 2.68 1.65 -8.28
CA LYS A 31 1.51 1.19 -9.04
C LYS A 31 1.86 0.81 -10.48
N ASP A 32 2.95 1.36 -11.00
CA ASP A 32 3.37 1.11 -12.38
C ASP A 32 4.14 -0.19 -12.56
N LEU A 33 4.45 -0.89 -11.47
CA LEU A 33 5.12 -2.18 -11.56
C LEU A 33 4.19 -3.22 -12.19
N PRO A 34 4.73 -4.09 -13.08
CA PRO A 34 3.88 -5.07 -13.77
C PRO A 34 3.21 -6.09 -12.84
N CYS A 35 3.75 -6.27 -11.64
CA CYS A 35 3.18 -7.17 -10.65
C CYS A 35 2.01 -6.55 -9.86
N VAL A 36 1.67 -5.28 -10.13
CA VAL A 36 0.50 -4.63 -9.56
C VAL A 36 -0.65 -4.76 -10.56
N LYS A 37 -1.76 -5.33 -10.12
CA LYS A 37 -2.90 -5.60 -10.98
C LYS A 37 -3.60 -4.29 -11.36
N ASP A 38 -3.67 -4.01 -12.67
CA ASP A 38 -4.40 -2.86 -13.23
C ASP A 38 -4.01 -1.52 -12.59
N GLN A 39 -2.77 -1.39 -12.13
CA GLN A 39 -2.29 -0.19 -11.44
C GLN A 39 -3.10 0.15 -10.19
N ARG A 40 -3.70 -0.86 -9.57
CA ARG A 40 -4.54 -0.66 -8.39
C ARG A 40 -3.70 -0.64 -7.13
N LEU A 41 -3.26 0.55 -6.79
CA LEU A 41 -2.48 0.80 -5.59
C LEU A 41 -2.91 2.16 -5.04
N ILE A 42 -3.31 2.17 -3.78
CA ILE A 42 -3.80 3.37 -3.12
C ILE A 42 -2.97 3.58 -1.86
N VAL A 43 -2.55 4.82 -1.64
CA VAL A 43 -1.87 5.21 -0.40
C VAL A 43 -2.66 6.35 0.20
N GLY A 44 -2.99 6.25 1.46
CA GLY A 44 -3.77 7.28 2.14
C GLY A 44 -3.38 7.49 3.58
N GLY A 45 -3.83 8.59 4.12
CA GLY A 45 -3.67 9.03 5.48
C GLY A 45 -3.84 10.53 5.56
N PRO A 46 -3.91 11.08 6.76
CA PRO A 46 -3.91 10.42 8.06
C PRO A 46 -5.22 9.68 8.35
N SER A 47 -5.21 8.87 9.41
CA SER A 47 -6.41 8.16 9.83
C SER A 47 -7.51 9.14 10.25
N ILE A 48 -8.74 8.79 9.90
CA ILE A 48 -9.94 9.52 10.33
C ILE A 48 -10.80 8.67 11.28
N THR A 49 -10.21 7.60 11.81
CA THR A 49 -10.92 6.71 12.74
C THR A 49 -11.29 7.46 14.01
N ASP A 50 -12.52 7.29 14.46
CA ASP A 50 -13.02 7.93 15.67
C ASP A 50 -13.45 6.87 16.69
N PRO A 51 -12.87 6.83 17.89
CA PRO A 51 -11.78 7.68 18.38
C PRO A 51 -10.44 7.31 17.71
N ILE A 52 -9.59 8.30 17.55
CA ILE A 52 -8.34 8.14 16.81
C ILE A 52 -7.40 7.08 17.43
N ALA A 53 -7.53 6.86 18.74
CA ALA A 53 -6.72 5.86 19.42
C ALA A 53 -6.88 4.45 18.85
N ARG A 54 -8.01 4.19 18.18
CA ARG A 54 -8.27 2.88 17.57
C ARG A 54 -7.40 2.62 16.35
N SER A 55 -6.79 3.66 15.79
CA SER A 55 -5.80 3.48 14.72
C SER A 55 -4.42 3.12 15.24
N LYS A 56 -4.25 3.06 16.57
CA LYS A 56 -3.00 2.60 17.21
C LYS A 56 -1.77 3.41 16.81
N GLY A 57 -1.97 4.65 16.37
CA GLY A 57 -0.87 5.53 15.98
C GLY A 57 -0.40 5.33 14.53
N PHE A 58 -1.00 4.42 13.78
CA PHE A 58 -0.67 4.25 12.37
C PHE A 58 -1.18 5.44 11.58
N GLN A 59 -0.36 5.96 10.68
CA GLN A 59 -0.59 7.25 10.05
C GLN A 59 -0.78 7.17 8.54
N VAL A 60 -0.26 6.12 7.91
CA VAL A 60 -0.33 5.93 6.45
C VAL A 60 -0.75 4.50 6.19
N ALA A 61 -1.58 4.31 5.18
CA ALA A 61 -2.03 2.98 4.76
C ALA A 61 -1.78 2.78 3.28
N LEU A 62 -1.37 1.57 2.92
CA LEU A 62 -1.23 1.13 1.54
C LEU A 62 -2.21 0.00 1.29
N LEU A 63 -2.89 0.07 0.15
CA LEU A 63 -3.73 -1.02 -0.35
C LEU A 63 -3.32 -1.27 -1.79
N SER A 64 -2.89 -2.50 -2.10
CA SER A 64 -2.55 -2.85 -3.47
C SER A 64 -3.11 -4.22 -3.84
N PHE A 65 -3.28 -4.42 -5.15
CA PHE A 65 -3.86 -5.63 -5.69
C PHE A 65 -2.85 -6.30 -6.62
N HIS A 66 -2.76 -7.61 -6.53
CA HIS A 66 -1.80 -8.41 -7.31
C HIS A 66 -2.53 -9.60 -7.94
N PRO A 67 -2.13 -10.02 -9.16
CA PRO A 67 -2.81 -11.13 -9.83
C PRO A 67 -2.79 -12.44 -9.04
N ASP A 68 -1.71 -12.67 -8.29
CA ASP A 68 -1.54 -13.88 -7.49
C ASP A 68 -0.45 -13.67 -6.43
N ALA A 69 -0.22 -14.69 -5.61
CA ALA A 69 0.77 -14.61 -4.54
C ALA A 69 2.19 -14.44 -5.08
N ALA A 70 2.49 -15.04 -6.23
CA ALA A 70 3.83 -14.91 -6.83
C ALA A 70 4.10 -13.47 -7.25
N ALA A 71 3.08 -12.77 -7.77
CA ALA A 71 3.20 -11.36 -8.14
C ALA A 71 3.47 -10.48 -6.92
N LEU A 72 2.88 -10.81 -5.77
CA LEU A 72 3.15 -10.07 -4.54
C LEU A 72 4.60 -10.26 -4.09
N VAL A 73 5.13 -11.49 -4.19
CA VAL A 73 6.53 -11.75 -3.88
C VAL A 73 7.44 -10.93 -4.80
N GLU A 74 7.13 -10.92 -6.10
CA GLU A 74 7.88 -10.13 -7.08
C GLU A 74 7.85 -8.63 -6.75
N TYR A 75 6.67 -8.12 -6.36
CA TYR A 75 6.48 -6.74 -5.97
C TYR A 75 7.42 -6.37 -4.82
N GLN A 76 7.45 -7.18 -3.79
CA GLN A 76 8.26 -6.91 -2.60
C GLN A 76 9.76 -7.07 -2.85
N ALA A 77 10.13 -7.89 -3.82
CA ALA A 77 11.53 -8.10 -4.19
C ALA A 77 12.03 -7.09 -5.22
N SER A 78 11.15 -6.26 -5.79
CA SER A 78 11.53 -5.32 -6.84
C SER A 78 12.51 -4.26 -6.32
N SER A 79 13.40 -3.81 -7.20
CA SER A 79 14.35 -2.76 -6.87
C SER A 79 13.66 -1.44 -6.50
N GLU A 80 12.51 -1.15 -7.15
CA GLU A 80 11.74 0.06 -6.86
C GLU A 80 11.12 0.01 -5.47
N HIS A 81 10.58 -1.13 -5.08
CA HIS A 81 10.07 -1.31 -3.73
C HIS A 81 11.20 -1.12 -2.71
N HIS A 82 12.34 -1.72 -2.97
CA HIS A 82 13.51 -1.59 -2.09
C HIS A 82 13.97 -0.13 -1.99
N ARG A 83 14.00 0.60 -3.11
CA ARG A 83 14.38 2.00 -3.10
C ARG A 83 13.50 2.82 -2.17
N VAL A 84 12.18 2.67 -2.31
CA VAL A 84 11.24 3.45 -1.51
C VAL A 84 11.35 3.09 -0.03
N THR A 85 11.40 1.80 0.29
CA THR A 85 11.41 1.37 1.69
C THR A 85 12.73 1.70 2.37
N SER A 86 13.85 1.55 1.69
CA SER A 86 15.15 1.82 2.31
C SER A 86 15.40 3.32 2.50
N GLN A 87 14.90 4.16 1.59
CA GLN A 87 15.14 5.60 1.68
C GLN A 87 14.13 6.33 2.55
N TYR A 88 12.87 5.88 2.55
CA TYR A 88 11.80 6.67 3.15
C TYR A 88 11.07 5.97 4.29
N LEU A 89 11.27 4.67 4.48
CA LEU A 89 10.53 3.92 5.49
C LEU A 89 11.39 3.44 6.65
N TRP A 90 12.30 2.51 6.38
CA TRP A 90 12.95 1.78 7.47
C TRP A 90 13.70 2.66 8.47
N PRO A 91 14.42 3.71 8.05
CA PRO A 91 15.10 4.57 9.03
C PRO A 91 14.14 5.38 9.91
N PHE A 92 12.88 5.49 9.50
CA PHE A 92 11.92 6.40 10.13
C PHE A 92 10.75 5.69 10.78
N ALA A 93 10.57 4.40 10.51
CA ALA A 93 9.41 3.66 11.00
C ALA A 93 9.55 3.27 12.46
N GLU A 94 8.46 3.43 13.20
CA GLU A 94 8.35 2.87 14.54
C GLU A 94 7.74 1.47 14.46
N ASP A 95 6.73 1.28 13.59
CA ASP A 95 6.05 0.00 13.44
C ASP A 95 5.43 -0.09 12.06
N VAL A 96 5.37 -1.30 11.53
CA VAL A 96 4.75 -1.60 10.24
C VAL A 96 3.93 -2.87 10.41
N THR A 97 2.66 -2.80 10.03
CA THR A 97 1.77 -3.96 10.07
C THR A 97 1.36 -4.31 8.65
N ARG A 98 1.50 -5.57 8.30
CA ARG A 98 1.19 -6.08 6.98
C ARG A 98 0.17 -7.21 7.08
N TYR A 99 -0.82 -7.17 6.19
CA TYR A 99 -1.84 -8.21 6.13
C TYR A 99 -2.18 -8.47 4.66
N ASP A 100 -1.94 -9.71 4.22
CA ASP A 100 -2.19 -10.11 2.83
C ASP A 100 -3.20 -11.25 2.82
N PHE A 101 -4.09 -11.27 1.83
CA PHE A 101 -5.01 -12.38 1.69
C PHE A 101 -5.40 -12.58 0.23
N GLU A 102 -5.78 -13.81 -0.11
CA GLU A 102 -6.33 -14.12 -1.41
C GLU A 102 -7.83 -13.85 -1.40
N VAL A 103 -8.33 -13.19 -2.45
CA VAL A 103 -9.75 -12.89 -2.57
C VAL A 103 -10.50 -14.18 -2.89
N ASN A 104 -11.58 -14.46 -2.16
CA ASN A 104 -12.41 -15.62 -2.43
C ASN A 104 -13.05 -15.51 -3.81
N GLN A 105 -13.27 -16.65 -4.44
CA GLN A 105 -13.85 -16.73 -5.78
C GLN A 105 -15.15 -15.90 -5.87
N GLU A 106 -15.98 -15.99 -4.87
CA GLU A 106 -17.27 -15.29 -4.85
C GLU A 106 -17.13 -13.77 -4.79
N ASP A 107 -15.97 -13.28 -4.34
CA ASP A 107 -15.73 -11.85 -4.19
C ASP A 107 -14.95 -11.25 -5.37
N GLU A 108 -14.46 -12.08 -6.29
CA GLU A 108 -13.67 -11.58 -7.43
C GLU A 108 -14.42 -10.54 -8.25
N CYS A 109 -15.73 -10.67 -8.37
CA CYS A 109 -16.52 -9.72 -9.13
C CYS A 109 -16.50 -8.31 -8.52
N MET A 110 -16.23 -8.21 -7.23
CA MET A 110 -16.13 -6.91 -6.57
C MET A 110 -14.90 -6.12 -6.98
N LEU A 111 -13.97 -6.76 -7.69
CA LEU A 111 -12.74 -6.15 -8.16
C LEU A 111 -12.83 -5.66 -9.61
N ASN A 112 -14.00 -5.79 -10.23
CA ASN A 112 -14.22 -5.36 -11.62
C ASN A 112 -14.52 -3.87 -11.67
N PHE A 113 -13.49 -3.07 -11.38
CA PHE A 113 -13.62 -1.63 -11.50
C PHE A 113 -13.35 -1.20 -12.94
N MET A 114 -13.95 -0.11 -13.34
CA MET A 114 -13.57 0.52 -14.59
C MET A 114 -12.13 0.97 -14.47
N PRO A 115 -11.27 0.58 -15.42
CA PRO A 115 -9.88 1.06 -15.39
C PRO A 115 -9.84 2.58 -15.47
N MET A 116 -8.85 3.15 -14.78
CA MET A 116 -8.60 4.59 -14.84
C MET A 116 -8.38 4.99 -16.29
N GLY A 117 -9.08 6.02 -16.73
CA GLY A 117 -8.95 6.48 -18.11
C GLY A 117 -9.76 5.68 -19.15
N ASN A 118 -10.47 4.65 -18.74
CA ASN A 118 -11.33 3.91 -19.62
C ASN A 118 -12.58 4.76 -19.93
N LYS A 119 -12.67 5.24 -21.14
CA LYS A 119 -13.78 6.07 -21.58
C LYS A 119 -14.72 5.26 -22.42
N LEU A 120 -15.95 5.44 -22.18
CA LEU A 120 -17.00 4.77 -22.96
C LEU A 120 -17.45 5.66 -24.11
#